data_3d59b67470c4c4c8e379a62d130ae408
#
_entry.id   3d59b67470c4c4c8e379a62d130ae408
#
_cell.length_a   1.000
_cell.length_b   1.000
_cell.length_c   1.000
_cell.angle_alpha   90.00
_cell.angle_beta   90.00
_cell.angle_gamma   90.00
#
_symmetry.space_group_name_H-M   'P 1'
#
loop_
_entity.id
_entity.type
_entity.pdbx_description
1 polymer ?
#
loop_
_entity_poly.entity_id
_entity_poly.type
_entity_poly.pdbx_seq_one_letter_code
_entity_poly.pdbx_strand_id
1 'polypeptide(L)'
;MRATFVHTADNHLGYEQYGFKARFNDFALAFYSVIDDAIARKADLVIIAGDLFNKRAIDALTLIQAEAGLQKLKDAGIPAIAIEGNHDRSYYRDGYSWLQFLCWQKELILLNPLVQDGAPELTPWDQQTMRGAYIDLMGGKLRVYGLPWYGASTARIMESFAERLAEARERETAEGVEYRLLLMHTGVEGIVPQLHGLPTRAQFEPLRGLIDYVALGHVHKQYALEDWLYNPGSTETWGAEESAWERGYYVVTIDTERAGTHHTAQHVINPRRPFLRFTFSVDGLTTPAAFYEQFERFCRNRARESGDALDREPVVDVGLVGVLAFDAASLERPRLEEYVKEYFKPLVARIHDNTRDTDFEPFSEEGMDGRDRASWAQLEVHIFQELLARDARYLPQASRWARVLAQVKQMALGGEDPAAITQRLREARAELWG
;
A
#
# COMPACT_ATOMS: atom_id res chain seq x y z
N MET A 1 -9.07 21.07 -26.45
CA MET A 1 -7.80 20.37 -26.74
C MET A 1 -7.97 18.86 -26.72
N ARG A 2 -7.04 18.11 -27.35
CA ARG A 2 -6.98 16.64 -27.22
C ARG A 2 -5.60 16.23 -26.74
N ALA A 3 -5.57 15.29 -25.79
CA ALA A 3 -4.34 14.77 -25.23
C ALA A 3 -4.54 13.37 -24.66
N THR A 4 -3.49 12.59 -24.61
CA THR A 4 -3.47 11.27 -23.95
C THR A 4 -2.38 11.23 -22.91
N PHE A 5 -2.70 10.80 -21.69
CA PHE A 5 -1.70 10.59 -20.66
C PHE A 5 -1.83 9.22 -19.99
N VAL A 6 -0.73 8.75 -19.43
CA VAL A 6 -0.68 7.55 -18.61
C VAL A 6 -0.55 7.95 -17.16
N HIS A 7 -1.42 7.41 -16.30
CA HIS A 7 -1.41 7.61 -14.85
C HIS A 7 -0.99 6.32 -14.15
N THR A 8 0.18 6.33 -13.55
CA THR A 8 0.73 5.26 -12.72
C THR A 8 1.06 5.75 -11.31
N ALA A 9 1.10 4.85 -10.34
CA ALA A 9 1.51 5.08 -8.97
C ALA A 9 2.07 3.80 -8.36
N ASP A 10 2.66 3.88 -7.18
CA ASP A 10 3.02 2.72 -6.36
C ASP A 10 3.82 1.67 -7.14
N ASN A 11 4.87 2.14 -7.84
CA ASN A 11 5.73 1.28 -8.66
C ASN A 11 6.73 0.48 -7.82
N HIS A 12 7.14 1.01 -6.66
CA HIS A 12 7.99 0.36 -5.66
C HIS A 12 9.26 -0.28 -6.22
N LEU A 13 9.95 0.42 -7.13
CA LEU A 13 11.26 -0.02 -7.63
C LEU A 13 12.22 -0.30 -6.49
N GLY A 14 12.98 -1.38 -6.62
CA GLY A 14 13.91 -1.81 -5.60
C GLY A 14 13.30 -2.71 -4.51
N TYR A 15 12.05 -3.14 -4.65
CA TYR A 15 11.45 -4.08 -3.71
C TYR A 15 11.90 -5.53 -3.98
N GLU A 16 12.83 -6.02 -3.19
CA GLU A 16 13.23 -7.43 -3.18
C GLU A 16 12.27 -8.24 -2.30
N GLN A 17 11.05 -8.43 -2.82
CA GLN A 17 9.98 -9.10 -2.10
C GLN A 17 10.38 -10.51 -1.72
N TYR A 18 10.20 -10.86 -0.44
CA TYR A 18 10.57 -12.15 0.16
C TYR A 18 12.05 -12.52 0.04
N GLY A 19 12.94 -11.56 -0.27
CA GLY A 19 14.37 -11.78 -0.46
C GLY A 19 14.74 -12.40 -1.82
N PHE A 20 13.84 -12.39 -2.80
CA PHE A 20 14.08 -12.97 -4.12
C PHE A 20 14.43 -11.90 -5.16
N LYS A 21 15.62 -12.02 -5.74
CA LYS A 21 16.10 -11.10 -6.79
C LYS A 21 15.19 -11.07 -8.03
N ALA A 22 14.52 -12.18 -8.34
CA ALA A 22 13.55 -12.22 -9.42
C ALA A 22 12.37 -11.27 -9.13
N ARG A 23 11.91 -11.18 -7.88
CA ARG A 23 10.85 -10.23 -7.49
C ARG A 23 11.30 -8.78 -7.60
N PHE A 24 12.55 -8.46 -7.24
CA PHE A 24 13.14 -7.14 -7.51
C PHE A 24 13.05 -6.77 -9.00
N ASN A 25 13.34 -7.71 -9.89
CA ASN A 25 13.24 -7.48 -11.33
C ASN A 25 11.78 -7.41 -11.81
N ASP A 26 10.85 -8.15 -11.20
CA ASP A 26 9.43 -8.12 -11.56
C ASP A 26 8.85 -6.71 -11.38
N PHE A 27 9.21 -5.98 -10.30
CA PHE A 27 8.79 -4.59 -10.10
C PHE A 27 9.34 -3.64 -11.19
N ALA A 28 10.59 -3.82 -11.60
CA ALA A 28 11.16 -3.05 -12.69
C ALA A 28 10.50 -3.37 -14.05
N LEU A 29 10.23 -4.65 -14.33
CA LEU A 29 9.54 -5.07 -15.55
C LEU A 29 8.11 -4.55 -15.61
N ALA A 30 7.42 -4.50 -14.46
CA ALA A 30 6.10 -3.91 -14.35
C ALA A 30 6.12 -2.41 -14.69
N PHE A 31 7.10 -1.67 -14.17
CA PHE A 31 7.30 -0.25 -14.52
C PHE A 31 7.63 -0.07 -16.01
N TYR A 32 8.54 -0.87 -16.55
CA TYR A 32 8.88 -0.80 -17.99
C TYR A 32 7.69 -1.11 -18.89
N SER A 33 6.81 -2.02 -18.50
CA SER A 33 5.59 -2.30 -19.26
C SER A 33 4.69 -1.07 -19.38
N VAL A 34 4.55 -0.29 -18.30
CA VAL A 34 3.81 1.00 -18.32
C VAL A 34 4.47 1.99 -19.29
N ILE A 35 5.80 2.12 -19.22
CA ILE A 35 6.57 3.03 -20.06
C ILE A 35 6.47 2.65 -21.54
N ASP A 36 6.66 1.36 -21.85
CA ASP A 36 6.62 0.85 -23.21
C ASP A 36 5.23 1.02 -23.84
N ASP A 37 4.14 0.81 -23.06
CA ASP A 37 2.78 1.08 -23.53
C ASP A 37 2.52 2.58 -23.75
N ALA A 38 3.02 3.47 -22.85
CA ALA A 38 2.92 4.90 -23.02
C ALA A 38 3.58 5.37 -24.34
N ILE A 39 4.77 4.82 -24.65
CA ILE A 39 5.49 5.11 -25.90
C ILE A 39 4.73 4.56 -27.11
N ALA A 40 4.26 3.30 -27.04
CA ALA A 40 3.50 2.67 -28.13
C ALA A 40 2.22 3.45 -28.48
N ARG A 41 1.55 4.01 -27.45
CA ARG A 41 0.36 4.86 -27.60
C ARG A 41 0.67 6.28 -28.02
N LYS A 42 1.94 6.67 -28.01
CA LYS A 42 2.38 8.06 -28.23
C LYS A 42 1.68 9.01 -27.23
N ALA A 43 1.70 8.64 -25.96
CA ALA A 43 1.15 9.48 -24.91
C ALA A 43 1.83 10.84 -24.89
N ASP A 44 1.09 11.89 -24.59
CA ASP A 44 1.62 13.25 -24.49
C ASP A 44 2.38 13.49 -23.19
N LEU A 45 2.06 12.72 -22.12
CA LEU A 45 2.79 12.73 -20.86
C LEU A 45 2.52 11.45 -20.06
N VAL A 46 3.41 11.17 -19.11
CA VAL A 46 3.22 10.15 -18.04
C VAL A 46 3.21 10.86 -16.71
N ILE A 47 2.23 10.54 -15.85
CA ILE A 47 2.17 11.03 -14.48
C ILE A 47 2.42 9.88 -13.49
N ILE A 48 3.23 10.14 -12.47
CA ILE A 48 3.60 9.21 -11.40
C ILE A 48 3.09 9.79 -10.08
N ALA A 49 1.97 9.26 -9.58
CA ALA A 49 1.33 9.79 -8.37
C ALA A 49 1.97 9.23 -7.08
N GLY A 50 3.30 9.25 -7.01
CA GLY A 50 4.12 8.87 -5.86
C GLY A 50 4.52 7.39 -5.80
N ASP A 51 5.40 7.09 -4.86
CA ASP A 51 5.99 5.78 -4.55
C ASP A 51 6.59 5.10 -5.79
N LEU A 52 7.46 5.86 -6.49
CA LEU A 52 8.30 5.30 -7.54
C LEU A 52 9.27 4.28 -6.94
N PHE A 53 9.86 4.59 -5.79
CA PHE A 53 10.79 3.71 -5.07
C PHE A 53 10.13 3.02 -3.87
N ASN A 54 10.63 1.83 -3.52
CA ASN A 54 10.16 1.11 -2.35
C ASN A 54 10.76 1.59 -1.02
N LYS A 55 11.87 2.32 -1.07
CA LYS A 55 12.62 2.78 0.12
C LYS A 55 13.20 4.16 -0.12
N ARG A 56 13.29 4.95 0.94
CA ARG A 56 13.98 6.25 0.94
C ARG A 56 15.48 6.16 0.65
N ALA A 57 16.13 5.04 1.00
CA ALA A 57 17.51 4.75 0.65
C ALA A 57 17.54 3.59 -0.36
N ILE A 58 17.88 3.89 -1.60
CA ILE A 58 17.99 2.91 -2.68
C ILE A 58 19.44 2.53 -2.96
N ASP A 59 19.63 1.40 -3.62
CA ASP A 59 20.92 0.99 -4.15
C ASP A 59 21.12 1.47 -5.61
N ALA A 60 22.35 1.36 -6.11
CA ALA A 60 22.68 1.79 -7.47
C ALA A 60 21.88 1.05 -8.56
N LEU A 61 21.55 -0.22 -8.35
CA LEU A 61 20.81 -1.00 -9.34
C LEU A 61 19.36 -0.52 -9.43
N THR A 62 18.76 -0.18 -8.30
CA THR A 62 17.41 0.42 -8.26
C THR A 62 17.38 1.76 -9.00
N LEU A 63 18.42 2.61 -8.81
CA LEU A 63 18.53 3.87 -9.54
C LEU A 63 18.66 3.64 -11.04
N ILE A 64 19.53 2.71 -11.46
CA ILE A 64 19.71 2.34 -12.89
C ILE A 64 18.39 1.87 -13.50
N GLN A 65 17.57 1.11 -12.77
CA GLN A 65 16.27 0.67 -13.27
C GLN A 65 15.31 1.86 -13.47
N ALA A 66 15.29 2.82 -12.53
CA ALA A 66 14.46 4.01 -12.67
C ALA A 66 14.90 4.87 -13.85
N GLU A 67 16.22 5.19 -13.95
CA GLU A 67 16.79 5.97 -15.05
C GLU A 67 16.54 5.29 -16.40
N ALA A 68 16.70 3.97 -16.52
CA ALA A 68 16.47 3.25 -17.77
C ALA A 68 15.02 3.39 -18.28
N GLY A 69 14.03 3.38 -17.38
CA GLY A 69 12.63 3.62 -17.76
C GLY A 69 12.36 5.07 -18.14
N LEU A 70 12.83 6.01 -17.32
CA LEU A 70 12.62 7.45 -17.56
C LEU A 70 13.34 7.93 -18.82
N GLN A 71 14.56 7.42 -19.08
CA GLN A 71 15.30 7.76 -20.30
C GLN A 71 14.56 7.32 -21.57
N LYS A 72 13.88 6.16 -21.57
CA LYS A 72 13.02 5.76 -22.70
C LYS A 72 11.93 6.79 -23.00
N LEU A 73 11.27 7.33 -21.96
CA LEU A 73 10.25 8.40 -22.13
C LEU A 73 10.89 9.66 -22.71
N LYS A 74 12.01 10.06 -22.16
CA LYS A 74 12.76 11.25 -22.61
C LYS A 74 13.20 11.13 -24.07
N ASP A 75 13.71 9.97 -24.48
CA ASP A 75 14.10 9.69 -25.87
C ASP A 75 12.89 9.70 -26.82
N ALA A 76 11.71 9.32 -26.31
CA ALA A 76 10.44 9.41 -27.04
C ALA A 76 9.82 10.82 -27.02
N GLY A 77 10.41 11.78 -26.30
CA GLY A 77 9.88 13.14 -26.13
C GLY A 77 8.64 13.22 -25.23
N ILE A 78 8.41 12.22 -24.38
CA ILE A 78 7.26 12.14 -23.47
C ILE A 78 7.71 12.61 -22.07
N PRO A 79 7.22 13.76 -21.56
CA PRO A 79 7.56 14.21 -20.22
C PRO A 79 6.97 13.29 -19.14
N ALA A 80 7.78 12.96 -18.12
CA ALA A 80 7.34 12.33 -16.91
C ALA A 80 7.13 13.40 -15.83
N ILE A 81 5.94 13.44 -15.19
CA ILE A 81 5.61 14.35 -14.10
C ILE A 81 5.33 13.52 -12.85
N ALA A 82 5.99 13.83 -11.76
CA ALA A 82 5.90 13.06 -10.54
C ALA A 82 5.64 13.93 -9.31
N ILE A 83 5.13 13.31 -8.26
CA ILE A 83 5.14 13.80 -6.89
C ILE A 83 5.80 12.76 -5.98
N GLU A 84 6.26 13.18 -4.79
CA GLU A 84 6.78 12.25 -3.79
C GLU A 84 5.65 11.52 -3.05
N GLY A 85 5.74 10.20 -2.98
CA GLY A 85 4.99 9.37 -2.05
C GLY A 85 5.68 9.27 -0.68
N ASN A 86 5.13 8.46 0.23
CA ASN A 86 5.73 8.27 1.56
C ASN A 86 7.03 7.47 1.53
N HIS A 87 7.22 6.63 0.53
CA HIS A 87 8.45 5.87 0.31
C HIS A 87 9.55 6.67 -0.40
N ASP A 88 9.20 7.72 -1.16
CA ASP A 88 10.14 8.53 -1.94
C ASP A 88 10.78 9.67 -1.14
N ARG A 89 10.21 10.04 0.02
CA ARG A 89 10.66 11.20 0.80
C ARG A 89 12.14 11.14 1.13
N SER A 90 12.77 12.32 1.21
CA SER A 90 14.17 12.44 1.61
C SER A 90 14.46 11.68 2.90
N TYR A 91 15.60 10.99 2.93
CA TYR A 91 16.12 10.49 4.18
C TYR A 91 16.47 11.69 5.07
N TYR A 92 16.00 11.68 6.28
CA TYR A 92 16.00 12.81 7.20
C TYR A 92 17.38 13.47 7.42
N ARG A 93 18.49 12.79 7.07
CA ARG A 93 19.86 13.32 7.15
C ARG A 93 20.32 14.04 5.87
N ASP A 94 19.78 13.69 4.72
CA ASP A 94 20.35 14.09 3.43
C ASP A 94 19.64 15.33 2.85
N GLY A 95 18.42 15.64 3.32
CA GLY A 95 17.65 16.81 2.90
C GLY A 95 17.10 16.74 1.47
N TYR A 96 17.52 15.74 0.68
CA TYR A 96 17.11 15.54 -0.71
C TYR A 96 16.62 14.11 -0.92
N SER A 97 15.61 13.98 -1.80
CA SER A 97 15.10 12.68 -2.23
C SER A 97 15.74 12.22 -3.53
N TRP A 98 15.58 10.93 -3.86
CA TRP A 98 16.03 10.41 -5.15
C TRP A 98 15.18 10.93 -6.32
N LEU A 99 13.90 11.26 -6.09
CA LEU A 99 13.09 11.95 -7.11
C LEU A 99 13.62 13.35 -7.40
N GLN A 100 14.08 14.09 -6.40
CA GLN A 100 14.75 15.38 -6.60
C GLN A 100 16.06 15.21 -7.38
N PHE A 101 16.83 14.14 -7.10
CA PHE A 101 18.02 13.83 -7.89
C PHE A 101 17.66 13.58 -9.36
N LEU A 102 16.67 12.74 -9.66
CA LEU A 102 16.19 12.48 -11.01
C LEU A 102 15.68 13.76 -11.71
N CYS A 103 15.02 14.64 -10.94
CA CYS A 103 14.59 15.94 -11.45
C CYS A 103 15.78 16.82 -11.85
N TRP A 104 16.85 16.87 -11.04
CA TRP A 104 18.09 17.59 -11.41
C TRP A 104 18.79 17.01 -12.63
N GLN A 105 18.71 15.68 -12.83
CA GLN A 105 19.18 15.01 -14.05
C GLN A 105 18.27 15.26 -15.27
N LYS A 106 17.15 15.99 -15.07
CA LYS A 106 16.15 16.26 -16.11
C LYS A 106 15.52 14.98 -16.70
N GLU A 107 15.39 13.94 -15.85
CA GLU A 107 14.72 12.70 -16.20
C GLU A 107 13.20 12.78 -15.96
N LEU A 108 12.79 13.62 -15.01
CA LEU A 108 11.38 13.90 -14.70
C LEU A 108 11.19 15.36 -14.21
N ILE A 109 9.93 15.77 -14.15
CA ILE A 109 9.49 17.01 -13.53
C ILE A 109 8.88 16.63 -12.17
N LEU A 110 9.47 17.12 -11.09
CA LEU A 110 8.96 16.88 -9.73
C LEU A 110 8.14 18.08 -9.26
N LEU A 111 6.84 17.86 -9.03
CA LEU A 111 5.98 18.87 -8.45
C LEU A 111 6.07 18.78 -6.92
N ASN A 112 6.57 19.84 -6.31
CA ASN A 112 6.77 19.92 -4.86
C ASN A 112 6.58 21.37 -4.41
N PRO A 113 5.33 21.79 -4.07
CA PRO A 113 5.03 23.13 -3.61
C PRO A 113 5.70 23.45 -2.28
N LEU A 114 6.08 24.69 -2.09
CA LEU A 114 6.40 25.20 -0.76
C LEU A 114 5.11 25.27 0.06
N VAL A 115 5.18 24.84 1.31
CA VAL A 115 4.06 24.96 2.25
C VAL A 115 4.43 26.07 3.24
N GLN A 116 3.70 27.17 3.20
CA GLN A 116 3.85 28.30 4.10
C GLN A 116 2.55 28.50 4.90
N ASP A 117 2.65 28.63 6.21
CA ASP A 117 1.51 28.76 7.13
C ASP A 117 0.45 27.66 7.01
N GLY A 118 0.91 26.45 6.64
CA GLY A 118 0.06 25.26 6.49
C GLY A 118 -0.70 25.19 5.17
N ALA A 119 -0.41 26.08 4.21
CA ALA A 119 -1.02 26.07 2.89
C ALA A 119 0.04 26.00 1.77
N PRO A 120 -0.18 25.22 0.69
CA PRO A 120 0.74 25.14 -0.42
C PRO A 120 0.70 26.43 -1.26
N GLU A 121 1.87 26.93 -1.64
CA GLU A 121 2.00 28.06 -2.56
C GLU A 121 1.74 27.60 -3.99
N LEU A 122 0.86 28.30 -4.72
CA LEU A 122 0.54 28.03 -6.12
C LEU A 122 1.55 28.73 -7.04
N THR A 123 2.79 28.23 -7.05
CA THR A 123 3.85 28.73 -7.94
C THR A 123 4.04 27.80 -9.12
N PRO A 124 4.29 28.36 -10.35
CA PRO A 124 4.66 27.54 -11.50
C PRO A 124 5.97 26.81 -11.22
N TRP A 125 6.12 25.62 -11.81
CA TRP A 125 7.39 24.89 -11.75
C TRP A 125 8.49 25.67 -12.48
N ASP A 126 9.58 25.84 -11.78
CA ASP A 126 10.73 26.62 -12.25
C ASP A 126 11.94 25.72 -12.46
N GLN A 127 12.52 25.78 -13.66
CA GLN A 127 13.64 24.92 -14.04
C GLN A 127 14.96 25.26 -13.30
N GLN A 128 15.12 26.46 -12.75
CA GLN A 128 16.36 26.83 -12.04
C GLN A 128 16.32 26.31 -10.60
N THR A 129 15.17 26.39 -9.95
CA THR A 129 14.96 25.90 -8.59
C THR A 129 14.52 24.44 -8.54
N MET A 130 14.07 23.87 -9.67
CA MET A 130 13.47 22.53 -9.79
C MET A 130 12.31 22.32 -8.80
N ARG A 131 11.49 23.35 -8.62
CA ARG A 131 10.35 23.37 -7.70
C ARG A 131 9.16 24.07 -8.29
N GLY A 132 7.97 23.74 -7.79
CA GLY A 132 6.71 24.39 -8.13
C GLY A 132 5.52 23.52 -7.76
N ALA A 133 4.37 24.14 -7.67
CA ALA A 133 3.09 23.48 -7.38
C ALA A 133 2.42 22.95 -8.65
N TYR A 134 2.70 23.56 -9.78
CA TYR A 134 2.09 23.18 -11.06
C TYR A 134 3.00 23.44 -12.25
N ILE A 135 2.68 22.80 -13.36
CA ILE A 135 3.29 23.06 -14.67
C ILE A 135 2.21 23.18 -15.73
N ASP A 136 2.42 24.12 -16.66
CA ASP A 136 1.57 24.31 -17.82
C ASP A 136 2.17 23.62 -19.05
N LEU A 137 1.36 22.82 -19.73
CA LEU A 137 1.71 22.05 -20.90
C LEU A 137 0.79 22.40 -22.07
N MET A 138 1.12 21.92 -23.27
CA MET A 138 0.29 22.09 -24.48
C MET A 138 -0.09 23.54 -24.76
N GLY A 139 0.92 24.42 -24.69
CA GLY A 139 0.72 25.85 -24.91
C GLY A 139 -0.13 26.52 -23.82
N GLY A 140 -0.12 25.98 -22.59
CA GLY A 140 -0.86 26.52 -21.45
C GLY A 140 -2.28 25.97 -21.27
N LYS A 141 -2.73 25.07 -22.15
CA LYS A 141 -4.10 24.53 -22.10
C LYS A 141 -4.29 23.43 -21.06
N LEU A 142 -3.24 22.68 -20.75
CA LEU A 142 -3.23 21.65 -19.71
C LEU A 142 -2.38 22.13 -18.53
N ARG A 143 -2.98 22.23 -17.35
CA ARG A 143 -2.27 22.51 -16.10
C ARG A 143 -2.27 21.30 -15.20
N VAL A 144 -1.07 20.89 -14.78
CA VAL A 144 -0.85 19.75 -13.89
C VAL A 144 -0.37 20.26 -12.55
N TYR A 145 -1.16 20.04 -11.49
CA TYR A 145 -0.82 20.35 -10.10
C TYR A 145 -0.26 19.11 -9.40
N GLY A 146 0.56 19.31 -8.36
CA GLY A 146 1.08 18.22 -7.54
C GLY A 146 1.07 18.52 -6.05
N LEU A 147 0.47 17.63 -5.29
CA LEU A 147 0.50 17.61 -3.83
C LEU A 147 1.15 16.30 -3.37
N PRO A 148 2.41 16.31 -2.91
CA PRO A 148 3.09 15.11 -2.43
C PRO A 148 2.43 14.59 -1.15
N TRP A 149 2.92 13.46 -0.63
CA TRP A 149 2.40 12.87 0.59
C TRP A 149 2.60 13.76 1.84
N TYR A 150 1.52 14.07 2.55
CA TYR A 150 1.53 14.86 3.79
C TYR A 150 1.10 14.07 5.03
N GLY A 151 0.81 12.76 4.90
CA GLY A 151 0.34 11.91 6.00
C GLY A 151 -0.95 12.44 6.61
N ALA A 152 -1.01 12.52 7.92
CA ALA A 152 -2.19 13.00 8.65
C ALA A 152 -2.60 14.45 8.31
N SER A 153 -1.71 15.23 7.71
CA SER A 153 -2.01 16.62 7.30
C SER A 153 -2.66 16.74 5.93
N THR A 154 -2.80 15.64 5.19
CA THR A 154 -3.26 15.66 3.79
C THR A 154 -4.61 16.35 3.62
N ALA A 155 -5.60 16.04 4.46
CA ALA A 155 -6.93 16.65 4.36
C ALA A 155 -6.89 18.18 4.54
N ARG A 156 -6.12 18.68 5.53
CA ARG A 156 -5.97 20.11 5.78
C ARG A 156 -5.23 20.83 4.63
N ILE A 157 -4.17 20.23 4.12
CA ILE A 157 -3.41 20.78 2.99
C ILE A 157 -4.28 20.85 1.73
N MET A 158 -5.09 19.84 1.50
CA MET A 158 -6.02 19.77 0.38
C MET A 158 -7.10 20.85 0.45
N GLU A 159 -7.68 21.10 1.64
CA GLU A 159 -8.63 22.17 1.88
C GLU A 159 -8.01 23.54 1.58
N SER A 160 -6.84 23.84 2.18
CA SER A 160 -6.12 25.09 1.94
C SER A 160 -5.70 25.26 0.48
N PHE A 161 -5.36 24.15 -0.21
CA PHE A 161 -5.06 24.16 -1.65
C PHE A 161 -6.30 24.54 -2.46
N ALA A 162 -7.46 23.96 -2.16
CA ALA A 162 -8.72 24.25 -2.85
C ALA A 162 -9.12 25.72 -2.68
N GLU A 163 -8.99 26.27 -1.48
CA GLU A 163 -9.25 27.69 -1.21
C GLU A 163 -8.36 28.62 -2.05
N ARG A 164 -7.04 28.39 -2.03
CA ARG A 164 -6.09 29.18 -2.84
C ARG A 164 -6.31 29.01 -4.35
N LEU A 165 -6.69 27.81 -4.78
CA LEU A 165 -6.99 27.57 -6.19
C LEU A 165 -8.27 28.31 -6.62
N ALA A 166 -9.30 28.33 -5.79
CA ALA A 166 -10.52 29.07 -6.07
C ALA A 166 -10.22 30.59 -6.21
N GLU A 167 -9.45 31.16 -5.27
CA GLU A 167 -9.02 32.56 -5.33
C GLU A 167 -8.16 32.87 -6.59
N ALA A 168 -7.26 31.96 -6.95
CA ALA A 168 -6.44 32.12 -8.13
C ALA A 168 -7.28 32.11 -9.43
N ARG A 169 -8.29 31.22 -9.51
CA ARG A 169 -9.22 31.15 -10.65
C ARG A 169 -10.08 32.41 -10.82
N GLU A 170 -10.49 33.05 -9.74
CA GLU A 170 -11.22 34.33 -9.81
C GLU A 170 -10.38 35.47 -10.45
N ARG A 171 -9.05 35.35 -10.35
CA ARG A 171 -8.09 36.31 -10.92
C ARG A 171 -7.60 35.93 -12.31
N GLU A 172 -7.77 34.65 -12.72
CA GLU A 172 -7.41 34.19 -14.06
C GLU A 172 -8.36 34.88 -15.08
N THR A 173 -7.77 35.60 -16.04
CA THR A 173 -8.52 36.04 -17.24
C THR A 173 -8.88 34.80 -18.04
N ALA A 174 -10.07 34.77 -18.63
CA ALA A 174 -10.75 33.62 -19.19
C ALA A 174 -10.03 32.86 -20.34
N GLU A 175 -8.80 33.22 -20.68
CA GLU A 175 -8.04 32.66 -21.81
C GLU A 175 -6.87 31.81 -21.27
N GLY A 176 -6.93 30.48 -21.46
CA GLY A 176 -5.73 29.66 -21.34
C GLY A 176 -5.98 28.21 -20.92
N VAL A 177 -6.25 27.93 -19.64
CA VAL A 177 -6.29 26.55 -19.14
C VAL A 177 -7.64 25.89 -19.43
N GLU A 178 -7.61 24.90 -20.33
CA GLU A 178 -8.81 24.14 -20.70
C GLU A 178 -9.03 22.91 -19.81
N TYR A 179 -7.97 22.35 -19.19
CA TYR A 179 -8.03 21.14 -18.37
C TYR A 179 -7.04 21.21 -17.21
N ARG A 180 -7.51 20.82 -16.01
CA ARG A 180 -6.75 20.84 -14.76
C ARG A 180 -6.66 19.44 -14.16
N LEU A 181 -5.45 18.96 -13.99
CA LEU A 181 -5.12 17.67 -13.42
C LEU A 181 -4.40 17.88 -12.08
N LEU A 182 -4.76 17.14 -11.04
CA LEU A 182 -4.12 17.17 -9.74
C LEU A 182 -3.57 15.78 -9.38
N LEU A 183 -2.27 15.70 -9.15
CA LEU A 183 -1.61 14.52 -8.58
C LEU A 183 -1.61 14.62 -7.05
N MET A 184 -2.01 13.55 -6.37
CA MET A 184 -1.95 13.43 -4.92
C MET A 184 -1.53 12.02 -4.51
N HIS A 185 -0.58 11.92 -3.58
CA HIS A 185 -0.25 10.61 -3.02
C HIS A 185 -1.06 10.37 -1.73
N THR A 186 -2.28 9.95 -1.91
CA THR A 186 -3.25 9.59 -0.87
C THR A 186 -4.36 8.73 -1.46
N GLY A 187 -5.10 8.02 -0.60
CA GLY A 187 -6.31 7.33 -0.99
C GLY A 187 -7.57 8.01 -0.47
N VAL A 188 -8.70 7.32 -0.63
CA VAL A 188 -10.00 7.71 -0.07
C VAL A 188 -10.35 6.75 1.07
N GLU A 189 -10.72 7.29 2.23
CA GLU A 189 -11.11 6.51 3.41
C GLU A 189 -12.25 5.52 3.08
N GLY A 190 -12.15 4.30 3.59
CA GLY A 190 -13.16 3.26 3.44
C GLY A 190 -13.04 2.38 2.19
N ILE A 191 -12.13 2.67 1.24
CA ILE A 191 -11.89 1.80 0.05
C ILE A 191 -11.19 0.49 0.45
N VAL A 192 -10.25 0.57 1.38
CA VAL A 192 -9.60 -0.59 2.00
C VAL A 192 -9.84 -0.51 3.49
N PRO A 193 -10.62 -1.45 4.08
CA PRO A 193 -11.06 -1.36 5.47
C PRO A 193 -9.94 -1.26 6.51
N GLN A 194 -8.73 -1.76 6.18
CA GLN A 194 -7.57 -1.78 7.08
C GLN A 194 -6.73 -0.49 7.01
N LEU A 195 -6.98 0.39 6.02
CA LEU A 195 -6.29 1.67 5.88
C LEU A 195 -7.13 2.77 6.51
N HIS A 196 -6.57 3.44 7.50
CA HIS A 196 -7.22 4.50 8.26
C HIS A 196 -6.43 5.81 8.19
N GLY A 197 -7.13 6.93 8.43
CA GLY A 197 -6.51 8.25 8.46
C GLY A 197 -6.31 8.86 7.07
N LEU A 198 -6.95 8.31 6.05
CA LEU A 198 -7.02 8.89 4.72
C LEU A 198 -8.12 9.97 4.66
N PRO A 199 -8.05 10.91 3.71
CA PRO A 199 -9.15 11.84 3.48
C PRO A 199 -10.45 11.10 3.15
N THR A 200 -11.55 11.52 3.75
CA THR A 200 -12.88 11.04 3.39
C THR A 200 -13.28 11.61 2.03
N ARG A 201 -14.22 10.95 1.34
CA ARG A 201 -14.75 11.46 0.07
C ARG A 201 -15.27 12.90 0.18
N ALA A 202 -15.95 13.26 1.26
CA ALA A 202 -16.46 14.60 1.47
C ALA A 202 -15.36 15.68 1.54
N GLN A 203 -14.16 15.32 1.99
CA GLN A 203 -13.03 16.24 2.04
C GLN A 203 -12.43 16.57 0.67
N PHE A 204 -12.74 15.78 -0.38
CA PHE A 204 -12.38 16.11 -1.77
C PHE A 204 -13.36 17.10 -2.43
N GLU A 205 -14.58 17.25 -1.92
CA GLU A 205 -15.60 18.11 -2.55
C GLU A 205 -15.17 19.57 -2.81
N PRO A 206 -14.35 20.23 -1.97
CA PRO A 206 -13.86 21.59 -2.28
C PRO A 206 -13.04 21.69 -3.58
N LEU A 207 -12.49 20.58 -4.08
CA LEU A 207 -11.76 20.52 -5.36
C LEU A 207 -12.69 20.36 -6.57
N ARG A 208 -13.95 19.99 -6.35
CA ARG A 208 -14.90 19.76 -7.44
C ARG A 208 -15.20 21.04 -8.22
N GLY A 209 -15.15 20.95 -9.55
CA GLY A 209 -15.28 22.13 -10.42
C GLY A 209 -14.02 22.99 -10.49
N LEU A 210 -13.01 22.76 -9.64
CA LEU A 210 -11.68 23.38 -9.74
C LEU A 210 -10.69 22.49 -10.49
N ILE A 211 -10.83 21.18 -10.36
CA ILE A 211 -9.98 20.13 -10.94
C ILE A 211 -10.84 19.18 -11.77
N ASP A 212 -10.39 18.87 -12.98
CA ASP A 212 -11.10 17.97 -13.90
C ASP A 212 -10.76 16.49 -13.67
N TYR A 213 -9.55 16.17 -13.19
CA TYR A 213 -9.08 14.83 -12.92
C TYR A 213 -8.17 14.81 -11.68
N VAL A 214 -8.50 14.01 -10.69
CA VAL A 214 -7.63 13.80 -9.53
C VAL A 214 -6.94 12.44 -9.65
N ALA A 215 -5.63 12.47 -9.83
CA ALA A 215 -4.75 11.33 -9.92
C ALA A 215 -4.23 10.95 -8.52
N LEU A 216 -4.70 9.84 -7.97
CA LEU A 216 -4.34 9.34 -6.66
C LEU A 216 -3.26 8.23 -6.75
N GLY A 217 -2.57 7.98 -5.64
CA GLY A 217 -1.71 6.84 -5.37
C GLY A 217 -1.88 6.38 -3.92
N HIS A 218 -0.87 5.64 -3.35
CA HIS A 218 -0.83 5.18 -1.96
C HIS A 218 -1.69 3.95 -1.66
N VAL A 219 -2.83 3.79 -2.29
CA VAL A 219 -3.69 2.62 -2.11
C VAL A 219 -3.43 1.66 -3.26
N HIS A 220 -2.84 0.50 -2.97
CA HIS A 220 -2.45 -0.46 -4.01
C HIS A 220 -3.63 -1.13 -4.73
N LYS A 221 -4.86 -0.86 -4.30
CA LYS A 221 -6.10 -1.34 -4.92
C LYS A 221 -6.60 -0.32 -5.94
N GLN A 222 -6.83 -0.77 -7.18
CA GLN A 222 -7.43 0.05 -8.22
C GLN A 222 -8.87 0.46 -7.86
N TYR A 223 -9.22 1.72 -8.10
CA TYR A 223 -10.61 2.22 -8.07
C TYR A 223 -10.77 3.51 -8.87
N ALA A 224 -12.01 3.78 -9.29
CA ALA A 224 -12.44 5.05 -9.83
C ALA A 224 -13.73 5.48 -9.13
N LEU A 225 -13.83 6.75 -8.75
CA LEU A 225 -15.01 7.33 -8.13
C LEU A 225 -15.51 8.51 -8.97
N GLU A 226 -16.77 8.42 -9.42
CA GLU A 226 -17.52 9.49 -10.07
C GLU A 226 -16.85 10.07 -11.33
N ASP A 227 -16.13 9.25 -12.08
CA ASP A 227 -15.37 9.67 -13.26
C ASP A 227 -14.52 10.92 -13.00
N TRP A 228 -13.94 11.01 -11.81
CA TRP A 228 -13.19 12.16 -11.33
C TRP A 228 -11.98 11.82 -10.44
N LEU A 229 -12.15 10.95 -9.43
CA LEU A 229 -11.05 10.46 -8.58
C LEU A 229 -10.59 9.10 -9.11
N TYR A 230 -9.34 8.97 -9.46
CA TYR A 230 -8.78 7.75 -10.03
C TYR A 230 -7.54 7.32 -9.25
N ASN A 231 -7.51 6.07 -8.84
CA ASN A 231 -6.35 5.42 -8.24
C ASN A 231 -6.02 4.16 -9.04
N PRO A 232 -4.85 4.06 -9.68
CA PRO A 232 -4.53 2.93 -10.55
C PRO A 232 -4.21 1.65 -9.79
N GLY A 233 -3.96 1.74 -8.49
CA GLY A 233 -3.32 0.70 -7.71
C GLY A 233 -1.82 0.62 -7.99
N SER A 234 -1.15 -0.38 -7.43
CA SER A 234 0.26 -0.62 -7.72
C SER A 234 0.45 -1.39 -9.03
N THR A 235 1.62 -1.23 -9.66
CA THR A 235 1.94 -1.89 -10.94
C THR A 235 2.29 -3.37 -10.77
N GLU A 236 2.73 -3.79 -9.57
CA GLU A 236 3.04 -5.19 -9.22
C GLU A 236 2.46 -5.52 -7.83
N THR A 237 2.31 -6.80 -7.50
CA THR A 237 1.78 -7.28 -6.22
C THR A 237 2.77 -7.05 -5.10
N TRP A 238 2.46 -6.12 -4.19
CA TRP A 238 3.32 -5.74 -3.08
C TRP A 238 3.22 -6.70 -1.88
N GLY A 239 2.03 -7.26 -1.61
CA GLY A 239 1.77 -8.21 -0.53
C GLY A 239 0.86 -9.36 -0.96
N ALA A 240 0.94 -10.52 -0.29
CA ALA A 240 0.10 -11.68 -0.59
C ALA A 240 -1.39 -11.39 -0.39
N GLU A 241 -1.73 -10.56 0.58
CA GLU A 241 -3.08 -10.08 0.88
C GLU A 241 -3.70 -9.29 -0.25
N GLU A 242 -2.86 -8.68 -1.08
CA GLU A 242 -3.27 -7.88 -2.23
C GLU A 242 -3.39 -8.69 -3.54
N SER A 243 -3.08 -9.98 -3.50
CA SER A 243 -2.98 -10.83 -4.71
C SER A 243 -4.25 -10.88 -5.55
N ALA A 244 -5.41 -10.67 -4.93
CA ALA A 244 -6.71 -10.64 -5.61
C ALA A 244 -7.00 -9.31 -6.34
N TRP A 245 -6.20 -8.25 -6.09
CA TRP A 245 -6.43 -6.95 -6.72
C TRP A 245 -5.77 -6.89 -8.08
N GLU A 246 -6.44 -6.26 -9.04
CA GLU A 246 -5.86 -5.98 -10.34
C GLU A 246 -4.71 -5.00 -10.21
N ARG A 247 -3.68 -5.20 -11.02
CA ARG A 247 -2.48 -4.36 -11.09
C ARG A 247 -2.44 -3.66 -12.44
N GLY A 248 -2.13 -2.38 -12.42
CA GLY A 248 -2.12 -1.67 -13.68
C GLY A 248 -1.95 -0.18 -13.55
N TYR A 249 -2.45 0.51 -14.54
CA TYR A 249 -2.37 1.94 -14.70
C TYR A 249 -3.57 2.44 -15.51
N TYR A 250 -3.84 3.73 -15.48
CA TYR A 250 -4.84 4.34 -16.35
C TYR A 250 -4.20 4.90 -17.62
N VAL A 251 -4.86 4.68 -18.75
CA VAL A 251 -4.68 5.45 -19.98
C VAL A 251 -5.86 6.39 -20.09
N VAL A 252 -5.59 7.69 -20.13
CA VAL A 252 -6.60 8.73 -20.09
C VAL A 252 -6.51 9.57 -21.36
N THR A 253 -7.63 9.69 -22.06
CA THR A 253 -7.75 10.56 -23.23
C THR A 253 -8.61 11.77 -22.87
N ILE A 254 -8.02 12.95 -22.96
CA ILE A 254 -8.69 14.25 -22.78
C ILE A 254 -9.28 14.68 -24.13
N ASP A 255 -10.52 15.18 -24.11
CA ASP A 255 -11.15 15.87 -25.23
C ASP A 255 -12.05 16.98 -24.66
N THR A 256 -11.53 18.21 -24.62
CA THR A 256 -12.25 19.37 -24.05
C THR A 256 -13.42 19.86 -24.91
N GLU A 257 -13.56 19.37 -26.14
CA GLU A 257 -14.70 19.64 -27.00
C GLU A 257 -15.89 18.69 -26.74
N ARG A 258 -15.67 17.61 -25.95
CA ARG A 258 -16.68 16.65 -25.59
C ARG A 258 -17.67 17.23 -24.58
N ALA A 259 -18.96 17.02 -24.77
CA ALA A 259 -19.99 17.38 -23.81
C ALA A 259 -19.92 16.46 -22.57
N GLY A 260 -20.09 17.00 -21.38
CA GLY A 260 -20.01 16.29 -20.11
C GLY A 260 -18.58 16.15 -19.60
N THR A 261 -18.17 14.94 -19.19
CA THR A 261 -16.82 14.68 -18.72
C THR A 261 -15.82 14.81 -19.87
N HIS A 262 -14.84 15.69 -19.73
CA HIS A 262 -13.84 16.03 -20.76
C HIS A 262 -12.74 14.98 -20.93
N HIS A 263 -12.89 13.79 -20.37
CA HIS A 263 -11.93 12.69 -20.53
C HIS A 263 -12.62 11.32 -20.52
N THR A 264 -11.87 10.33 -20.95
CA THR A 264 -12.15 8.90 -20.74
C THR A 264 -10.94 8.28 -20.11
N ALA A 265 -11.14 7.47 -19.08
CA ALA A 265 -10.06 6.76 -18.38
C ALA A 265 -10.28 5.24 -18.54
N GLN A 266 -9.29 4.55 -19.05
CA GLN A 266 -9.27 3.10 -19.19
C GLN A 266 -8.20 2.52 -18.27
N HIS A 267 -8.59 1.62 -17.35
CA HIS A 267 -7.61 0.85 -16.59
C HIS A 267 -7.02 -0.24 -17.49
N VAL A 268 -5.69 -0.28 -17.57
CA VAL A 268 -4.93 -1.27 -18.34
C VAL A 268 -4.25 -2.20 -17.34
N ILE A 269 -4.55 -3.50 -17.45
CA ILE A 269 -3.96 -4.51 -16.58
C ILE A 269 -2.50 -4.72 -16.97
N ASN A 270 -1.61 -4.60 -15.99
CA ASN A 270 -0.19 -4.78 -16.19
C ASN A 270 0.18 -6.28 -16.15
N PRO A 271 0.98 -6.80 -17.09
CA PRO A 271 1.49 -8.16 -17.02
C PRO A 271 2.32 -8.36 -15.75
N ARG A 272 1.99 -9.39 -14.99
CA ARG A 272 2.72 -9.71 -13.75
C ARG A 272 2.95 -11.21 -13.60
N ARG A 273 3.88 -11.58 -12.72
CA ARG A 273 4.04 -12.98 -12.26
C ARG A 273 2.74 -13.43 -11.58
N PRO A 274 2.26 -14.66 -11.83
CA PRO A 274 1.08 -15.18 -11.16
C PRO A 274 1.30 -15.26 -9.64
N PHE A 275 0.30 -14.81 -8.90
CA PHE A 275 0.25 -14.88 -7.45
C PHE A 275 -0.90 -15.83 -7.08
N LEU A 276 -0.58 -17.03 -6.62
CA LEU A 276 -1.54 -18.08 -6.30
C LEU A 276 -1.69 -18.16 -4.79
N ARG A 277 -2.84 -17.75 -4.28
CA ARG A 277 -3.14 -17.80 -2.86
C ARG A 277 -4.22 -18.84 -2.60
N PHE A 278 -3.94 -19.76 -1.67
CA PHE A 278 -4.83 -20.85 -1.31
C PHE A 278 -5.03 -20.93 0.19
N THR A 279 -6.18 -21.47 0.58
CA THR A 279 -6.48 -21.81 1.96
C THR A 279 -6.70 -23.32 2.05
N PHE A 280 -6.02 -23.97 2.99
CA PHE A 280 -6.18 -25.39 3.30
C PHE A 280 -6.79 -25.51 4.70
N SER A 281 -7.99 -26.11 4.81
CA SER A 281 -8.61 -26.41 6.09
C SER A 281 -8.03 -27.68 6.68
N VAL A 282 -7.65 -27.63 7.95
CA VAL A 282 -7.19 -28.77 8.74
C VAL A 282 -8.31 -29.46 9.52
N ASP A 283 -9.52 -28.93 9.46
CA ASP A 283 -10.67 -29.44 10.22
C ASP A 283 -10.95 -30.92 9.87
N GLY A 284 -11.17 -31.72 10.89
CA GLY A 284 -11.44 -33.14 10.76
C GLY A 284 -10.23 -34.03 10.49
N LEU A 285 -9.01 -33.46 10.39
CA LEU A 285 -7.77 -34.22 10.25
C LEU A 285 -7.22 -34.55 11.64
N THR A 286 -7.35 -35.81 12.05
CA THR A 286 -7.04 -36.24 13.42
C THR A 286 -5.63 -36.77 13.60
N THR A 287 -4.87 -36.97 12.52
CA THR A 287 -3.48 -37.45 12.58
C THR A 287 -2.57 -36.71 11.61
N PRO A 288 -1.26 -36.57 11.92
CA PRO A 288 -0.29 -36.00 11.00
C PRO A 288 -0.24 -36.73 9.64
N ALA A 289 -0.39 -38.06 9.63
CA ALA A 289 -0.37 -38.85 8.39
C ALA A 289 -1.55 -38.47 7.48
N ALA A 290 -2.77 -38.38 8.02
CA ALA A 290 -3.94 -37.94 7.25
C ALA A 290 -3.81 -36.49 6.78
N PHE A 291 -3.20 -35.62 7.58
CA PHE A 291 -2.91 -34.24 7.19
C PHE A 291 -1.98 -34.19 5.96
N TYR A 292 -0.83 -34.87 5.99
CA TYR A 292 0.11 -34.85 4.87
C TYR A 292 -0.48 -35.42 3.59
N GLU A 293 -1.23 -36.53 3.67
CA GLU A 293 -1.90 -37.13 2.52
C GLU A 293 -2.92 -36.15 1.89
N GLN A 294 -3.72 -35.49 2.71
CA GLN A 294 -4.72 -34.52 2.24
C GLN A 294 -4.07 -33.27 1.68
N PHE A 295 -3.00 -32.77 2.32
CA PHE A 295 -2.27 -31.61 1.86
C PHE A 295 -1.56 -31.86 0.54
N GLU A 296 -0.94 -33.03 0.35
CA GLU A 296 -0.35 -33.43 -0.94
C GLU A 296 -1.42 -33.48 -2.03
N ARG A 297 -2.57 -34.13 -1.75
CA ARG A 297 -3.69 -34.18 -2.70
C ARG A 297 -4.22 -32.79 -3.03
N PHE A 298 -4.31 -31.92 -2.07
CA PHE A 298 -4.67 -30.52 -2.24
C PHE A 298 -3.69 -29.81 -3.19
N CYS A 299 -2.38 -29.89 -2.93
CA CYS A 299 -1.35 -29.29 -3.79
C CYS A 299 -1.47 -29.79 -5.23
N ARG A 300 -1.60 -31.11 -5.43
CA ARG A 300 -1.76 -31.73 -6.75
C ARG A 300 -2.97 -31.21 -7.51
N ASN A 301 -4.12 -31.09 -6.83
CA ASN A 301 -5.35 -30.63 -7.46
C ASN A 301 -5.28 -29.15 -7.80
N ARG A 302 -4.83 -28.31 -6.86
CA ARG A 302 -4.68 -26.87 -7.08
C ARG A 302 -3.67 -26.54 -8.16
N ALA A 303 -2.57 -27.29 -8.25
CA ALA A 303 -1.60 -27.12 -9.32
C ALA A 303 -2.22 -27.42 -10.71
N ARG A 304 -3.02 -28.49 -10.84
CA ARG A 304 -3.74 -28.78 -12.09
C ARG A 304 -4.73 -27.67 -12.48
N GLU A 305 -5.44 -27.12 -11.51
CA GLU A 305 -6.38 -26.00 -11.71
C GLU A 305 -5.69 -24.70 -12.12
N SER A 306 -4.42 -24.53 -11.73
CA SER A 306 -3.64 -23.32 -12.01
C SER A 306 -3.14 -23.23 -13.46
N GLY A 307 -3.11 -24.33 -14.20
CA GLY A 307 -2.81 -24.37 -15.64
C GLY A 307 -1.53 -23.61 -16.03
N ASP A 308 -1.63 -22.77 -17.05
CA ASP A 308 -0.50 -22.00 -17.64
C ASP A 308 0.16 -21.01 -16.63
N ALA A 309 -0.48 -20.75 -15.48
CA ALA A 309 0.15 -19.92 -14.44
C ALA A 309 1.44 -20.53 -13.91
N LEU A 310 1.57 -21.89 -13.97
CA LEU A 310 2.75 -22.61 -13.49
C LEU A 310 3.98 -22.37 -14.36
N ASP A 311 3.81 -22.14 -15.66
CA ASP A 311 4.91 -21.90 -16.61
C ASP A 311 5.64 -20.57 -16.34
N ARG A 312 5.04 -19.72 -15.51
CA ARG A 312 5.56 -18.40 -15.15
C ARG A 312 6.14 -18.35 -13.75
N GLU A 313 6.53 -19.51 -13.18
CA GLU A 313 7.13 -19.62 -11.84
C GLU A 313 6.36 -18.79 -10.80
N PRO A 314 5.12 -19.15 -10.44
CA PRO A 314 4.25 -18.31 -9.61
C PRO A 314 4.83 -18.09 -8.21
N VAL A 315 4.36 -17.03 -7.53
CA VAL A 315 4.40 -16.96 -6.07
C VAL A 315 3.23 -17.77 -5.54
N VAL A 316 3.49 -18.76 -4.70
CA VAL A 316 2.44 -19.60 -4.07
C VAL A 316 2.40 -19.35 -2.58
N ASP A 317 1.23 -18.93 -2.07
CA ASP A 317 0.98 -18.61 -0.68
C ASP A 317 -0.17 -19.50 -0.15
N VAL A 318 0.13 -20.39 0.80
CA VAL A 318 -0.86 -21.33 1.36
C VAL A 318 -1.07 -21.01 2.85
N GLY A 319 -2.29 -20.64 3.20
CA GLY A 319 -2.73 -20.48 4.59
C GLY A 319 -3.36 -21.78 5.11
N LEU A 320 -2.82 -22.33 6.21
CA LEU A 320 -3.47 -23.40 6.97
C LEU A 320 -4.49 -22.75 7.90
N VAL A 321 -5.71 -23.25 7.94
CA VAL A 321 -6.79 -22.73 8.80
C VAL A 321 -7.60 -23.86 9.43
N GLY A 322 -8.28 -23.57 10.54
CA GLY A 322 -9.13 -24.54 11.24
C GLY A 322 -8.54 -24.95 12.56
N VAL A 323 -9.07 -26.03 13.15
CA VAL A 323 -8.65 -26.55 14.45
C VAL A 323 -7.84 -27.82 14.25
N LEU A 324 -6.57 -27.81 14.71
CA LEU A 324 -5.70 -28.99 14.72
C LEU A 324 -6.17 -29.96 15.81
N ALA A 325 -6.46 -31.20 15.42
CA ALA A 325 -6.83 -32.28 16.34
C ALA A 325 -5.62 -33.13 16.77
N PHE A 326 -4.40 -32.66 16.55
CA PHE A 326 -3.14 -33.28 16.95
C PHE A 326 -2.09 -32.21 17.26
N ASP A 327 -1.01 -32.57 17.92
CA ASP A 327 0.06 -31.64 18.31
C ASP A 327 0.67 -30.90 17.10
N ALA A 328 0.59 -29.57 17.12
CA ALA A 328 1.16 -28.69 16.10
C ALA A 328 2.69 -28.90 15.93
N ALA A 329 3.40 -29.33 16.98
CA ALA A 329 4.83 -29.64 16.89
C ALA A 329 5.16 -30.81 15.97
N SER A 330 4.17 -31.62 15.59
CA SER A 330 4.33 -32.72 14.62
C SER A 330 4.19 -32.26 13.16
N LEU A 331 3.90 -30.98 12.91
CA LEU A 331 3.88 -30.39 11.56
C LEU A 331 5.29 -29.93 11.13
N GLU A 332 5.87 -30.66 10.22
CA GLU A 332 7.15 -30.33 9.61
C GLU A 332 6.95 -29.32 8.45
N ARG A 333 7.07 -28.02 8.75
CA ARG A 333 6.92 -26.96 7.74
C ARG A 333 7.77 -27.18 6.47
N PRO A 334 9.05 -27.61 6.56
CA PRO A 334 9.85 -27.92 5.35
C PRO A 334 9.18 -28.93 4.42
N ARG A 335 8.54 -29.96 4.98
CA ARG A 335 7.84 -31.00 4.19
C ARG A 335 6.62 -30.42 3.45
N LEU A 336 5.91 -29.48 4.04
CA LEU A 336 4.80 -28.80 3.37
C LEU A 336 5.32 -27.94 2.20
N GLU A 337 6.43 -27.24 2.41
CA GLU A 337 7.08 -26.46 1.36
C GLU A 337 7.58 -27.36 0.20
N GLU A 338 8.05 -28.58 0.50
CA GLU A 338 8.45 -29.55 -0.53
C GLU A 338 7.27 -29.93 -1.44
N TYR A 339 6.09 -30.24 -0.88
CA TYR A 339 4.91 -30.50 -1.69
C TYR A 339 4.53 -29.30 -2.57
N VAL A 340 4.55 -28.07 -2.02
CA VAL A 340 4.29 -26.88 -2.83
C VAL A 340 5.32 -26.74 -3.94
N LYS A 341 6.61 -26.95 -3.68
CA LYS A 341 7.69 -26.86 -4.67
C LYS A 341 7.55 -27.93 -5.75
N GLU A 342 7.20 -29.15 -5.37
CA GLU A 342 7.04 -30.27 -6.30
C GLU A 342 5.91 -30.04 -7.32
N TYR A 343 4.74 -29.65 -6.82
CA TYR A 343 3.54 -29.55 -7.66
C TYR A 343 3.41 -28.23 -8.41
N PHE A 344 3.83 -27.10 -7.83
CA PHE A 344 3.66 -25.77 -8.43
C PHE A 344 4.92 -25.22 -9.09
N LYS A 345 6.10 -25.77 -8.78
CA LYS A 345 7.42 -25.24 -9.24
C LYS A 345 7.52 -23.72 -9.09
N PRO A 346 7.19 -23.16 -7.91
CA PRO A 346 7.06 -21.73 -7.73
C PRO A 346 8.43 -21.07 -7.60
N LEU A 347 8.50 -19.77 -7.94
CA LEU A 347 9.61 -18.91 -7.54
C LEU A 347 9.69 -18.80 -6.01
N VAL A 348 8.53 -18.64 -5.38
CA VAL A 348 8.39 -18.48 -3.93
C VAL A 348 7.28 -19.39 -3.41
N ALA A 349 7.60 -20.25 -2.45
CA ALA A 349 6.64 -21.03 -1.69
C ALA A 349 6.52 -20.45 -0.27
N ARG A 350 5.32 -20.10 0.17
CA ARG A 350 5.02 -19.59 1.51
C ARG A 350 3.93 -20.41 2.14
N ILE A 351 4.11 -20.74 3.43
CA ILE A 351 3.08 -21.40 4.23
C ILE A 351 2.87 -20.59 5.50
N HIS A 352 1.63 -20.21 5.73
CA HIS A 352 1.19 -19.53 6.94
C HIS A 352 0.35 -20.45 7.78
N ASP A 353 0.76 -20.68 9.01
CA ASP A 353 -0.02 -21.44 9.98
C ASP A 353 -0.93 -20.47 10.75
N ASN A 354 -2.21 -20.52 10.42
CA ASN A 354 -3.29 -19.82 11.12
C ASN A 354 -4.24 -20.83 11.77
N THR A 355 -3.75 -22.04 12.08
CA THR A 355 -4.53 -23.05 12.79
C THR A 355 -4.67 -22.70 14.27
N ARG A 356 -5.63 -23.31 14.92
CA ARG A 356 -5.88 -23.20 16.36
C ARG A 356 -5.75 -24.57 16.99
N ASP A 357 -5.22 -24.65 18.19
CA ASP A 357 -5.20 -25.88 18.97
C ASP A 357 -6.60 -26.22 19.49
N THR A 358 -6.90 -27.51 19.68
CA THR A 358 -8.16 -28.00 20.26
C THR A 358 -8.47 -27.44 21.64
N ASP A 359 -7.44 -27.06 22.40
CA ASP A 359 -7.59 -26.48 23.74
C ASP A 359 -8.00 -25.00 23.72
N PHE A 360 -8.03 -24.39 22.52
CA PHE A 360 -8.52 -23.03 22.31
C PHE A 360 -9.98 -23.09 21.80
N GLU A 361 -10.94 -23.36 22.66
CA GLU A 361 -12.35 -23.07 22.37
C GLU A 361 -12.52 -21.55 22.25
N PRO A 362 -12.77 -20.99 21.04
CA PRO A 362 -13.24 -19.63 20.97
C PRO A 362 -14.60 -19.61 21.69
N PHE A 363 -14.74 -18.76 22.70
CA PHE A 363 -16.04 -18.49 23.29
C PHE A 363 -17.00 -18.16 22.17
N SER A 364 -17.99 -19.02 21.92
CA SER A 364 -19.03 -18.78 20.93
C SER A 364 -19.79 -17.52 21.35
N GLU A 365 -19.94 -16.57 20.43
CA GLU A 365 -20.76 -15.37 20.63
C GLU A 365 -22.26 -15.69 20.86
N GLU A 366 -22.68 -16.94 20.66
CA GLU A 366 -24.02 -17.45 20.91
C GLU A 366 -24.27 -17.67 22.43
N GLY A 367 -24.53 -16.57 23.14
CA GLY A 367 -24.90 -16.63 24.57
C GLY A 367 -24.53 -15.41 25.39
N MET A 368 -23.88 -14.43 24.82
CA MET A 368 -23.50 -13.21 25.55
C MET A 368 -24.56 -12.13 25.47
N ASP A 369 -25.54 -12.24 26.35
CA ASP A 369 -26.40 -11.10 26.69
C ASP A 369 -25.54 -10.04 27.41
N GLY A 370 -25.63 -8.76 27.01
CA GLY A 370 -24.72 -7.64 27.32
C GLY A 370 -24.59 -7.26 28.83
N ARG A 371 -24.62 -8.22 29.73
CA ARG A 371 -24.59 -8.02 31.21
C ARG A 371 -23.27 -8.36 31.90
N ASP A 372 -22.28 -8.93 31.24
CA ASP A 372 -21.06 -9.39 31.94
C ASP A 372 -19.77 -8.68 31.50
N ARG A 373 -19.61 -7.41 31.85
CA ARG A 373 -18.28 -6.76 31.87
C ARG A 373 -17.28 -7.50 32.78
N ALA A 374 -17.76 -8.21 33.78
CA ALA A 374 -16.96 -9.07 34.67
C ALA A 374 -16.35 -10.26 33.90
N SER A 375 -17.04 -10.82 32.94
CA SER A 375 -16.58 -11.95 32.12
C SER A 375 -15.42 -11.54 31.19
N TRP A 376 -15.49 -10.37 30.58
CA TRP A 376 -14.41 -9.85 29.73
C TRP A 376 -13.11 -9.58 30.48
N ALA A 377 -13.20 -9.01 31.68
CA ALA A 377 -12.05 -8.77 32.55
C ALA A 377 -11.37 -10.08 33.00
N GLN A 378 -12.15 -11.11 33.26
CA GLN A 378 -11.64 -12.44 33.63
C GLN A 378 -10.96 -13.10 32.40
N LEU A 379 -11.57 -13.02 31.20
CA LEU A 379 -11.00 -13.53 29.96
C LEU A 379 -9.68 -12.86 29.66
N GLU A 380 -9.60 -11.55 29.80
CA GLU A 380 -8.37 -10.79 29.56
C GLU A 380 -7.23 -11.23 30.48
N VAL A 381 -7.51 -11.40 31.76
CA VAL A 381 -6.52 -11.92 32.73
C VAL A 381 -6.08 -13.33 32.34
N HIS A 382 -6.99 -14.19 31.88
CA HIS A 382 -6.66 -15.53 31.44
C HIS A 382 -5.73 -15.52 30.19
N ILE A 383 -6.03 -14.69 29.20
CA ILE A 383 -5.18 -14.53 28.01
C ILE A 383 -3.77 -14.06 28.40
N PHE A 384 -3.66 -13.05 29.27
CA PHE A 384 -2.36 -12.61 29.76
C PHE A 384 -1.62 -13.72 30.54
N GLN A 385 -2.32 -14.50 31.31
CA GLN A 385 -1.73 -15.63 32.05
C GLN A 385 -1.16 -16.69 31.13
N GLU A 386 -1.87 -17.05 30.06
CA GLU A 386 -1.41 -17.99 29.05
C GLU A 386 -0.17 -17.50 28.28
N LEU A 387 -0.21 -16.22 27.86
CA LEU A 387 0.94 -15.61 27.19
C LEU A 387 2.19 -15.58 28.07
N LEU A 388 2.05 -15.24 29.35
CA LEU A 388 3.15 -15.20 30.30
C LEU A 388 3.66 -16.60 30.67
N ALA A 389 2.81 -17.60 30.68
CA ALA A 389 3.20 -18.98 30.96
C ALA A 389 4.11 -19.59 29.86
N ARG A 390 4.12 -19.03 28.68
CA ARG A 390 5.03 -19.43 27.58
C ARG A 390 6.48 -18.96 27.78
N ASP A 391 6.74 -18.01 28.68
CA ASP A 391 8.07 -17.55 29.01
C ASP A 391 8.48 -18.10 30.39
N ALA A 392 9.55 -18.90 30.42
CA ALA A 392 10.05 -19.54 31.63
C ALA A 392 10.35 -18.55 32.78
N ARG A 393 10.63 -17.30 32.50
CA ARG A 393 10.88 -16.23 33.48
C ARG A 393 9.61 -15.86 34.25
N TYR A 394 8.46 -15.87 33.57
CA TYR A 394 7.18 -15.47 34.14
C TYR A 394 6.32 -16.66 34.62
N LEU A 395 6.59 -17.86 34.11
CA LEU A 395 5.81 -19.08 34.41
C LEU A 395 5.48 -19.27 35.88
N PRO A 396 6.42 -19.10 36.86
CA PRO A 396 6.10 -19.33 38.27
C PRO A 396 5.10 -18.32 38.86
N GLN A 397 4.92 -17.18 38.23
CA GLN A 397 4.10 -16.07 38.72
C GLN A 397 3.12 -15.55 37.64
N ALA A 398 2.87 -16.34 36.59
CA ALA A 398 2.10 -15.94 35.43
C ALA A 398 0.71 -15.37 35.79
N SER A 399 -0.01 -16.00 36.72
CA SER A 399 -1.34 -15.51 37.14
C SER A 399 -1.31 -14.20 37.93
N ARG A 400 -0.20 -13.90 38.62
CA ARG A 400 -0.04 -12.61 39.33
C ARG A 400 0.32 -11.51 38.36
N TRP A 401 1.27 -11.77 37.46
CA TRP A 401 1.64 -10.84 36.40
C TRP A 401 0.48 -10.53 35.43
N ALA A 402 -0.36 -11.52 35.11
CA ALA A 402 -1.54 -11.33 34.28
C ALA A 402 -2.49 -10.28 34.85
N ARG A 403 -2.72 -10.31 36.18
CA ARG A 403 -3.55 -9.29 36.84
C ARG A 403 -2.91 -7.89 36.81
N VAL A 404 -1.60 -7.80 36.97
CA VAL A 404 -0.87 -6.53 36.87
C VAL A 404 -0.99 -5.97 35.45
N LEU A 405 -0.81 -6.81 34.42
CA LEU A 405 -0.94 -6.36 33.02
C LEU A 405 -2.35 -5.90 32.67
N ALA A 406 -3.38 -6.59 33.13
CA ALA A 406 -4.77 -6.16 32.98
C ALA A 406 -5.02 -4.80 33.65
N GLN A 407 -4.49 -4.57 34.85
CA GLN A 407 -4.56 -3.30 35.55
C GLN A 407 -3.83 -2.19 34.78
N VAL A 408 -2.60 -2.43 34.35
CA VAL A 408 -1.79 -1.46 33.57
C VAL A 408 -2.49 -1.08 32.26
N LYS A 409 -3.11 -2.04 31.57
CA LYS A 409 -3.91 -1.76 30.39
C LYS A 409 -5.09 -0.84 30.70
N GLN A 410 -5.80 -1.07 31.78
CA GLN A 410 -6.92 -0.21 32.20
C GLN A 410 -6.45 1.20 32.53
N MET A 411 -5.32 1.35 33.22
CA MET A 411 -4.69 2.66 33.48
C MET A 411 -4.36 3.40 32.17
N ALA A 412 -3.78 2.68 31.20
CA ALA A 412 -3.42 3.26 29.89
C ALA A 412 -4.68 3.69 29.10
N LEU A 413 -5.73 2.85 29.08
CA LEU A 413 -7.01 3.16 28.44
C LEU A 413 -7.76 4.30 29.14
N GLY A 414 -7.58 4.43 30.47
CA GLY A 414 -8.14 5.53 31.27
C GLY A 414 -7.40 6.87 31.10
N GLY A 415 -6.29 6.88 30.34
CA GLY A 415 -5.50 8.10 30.13
C GLY A 415 -4.67 8.55 31.34
N GLU A 416 -4.33 7.59 32.24
CA GLU A 416 -3.49 7.91 33.40
C GLU A 416 -2.06 8.31 32.98
N ASP A 417 -1.39 9.08 33.84
CA ASP A 417 -0.04 9.57 33.64
C ASP A 417 0.93 8.38 33.36
N PRO A 418 1.73 8.40 32.28
CA PRO A 418 2.75 7.41 32.01
C PRO A 418 3.71 7.14 33.17
N ALA A 419 3.95 8.15 34.04
CA ALA A 419 4.76 7.99 35.24
C ALA A 419 4.08 7.08 36.27
N ALA A 420 2.76 7.20 36.47
CA ALA A 420 1.97 6.33 37.36
C ALA A 420 1.95 4.89 36.86
N ILE A 421 1.79 4.67 35.54
CA ILE A 421 1.85 3.35 34.90
C ILE A 421 3.22 2.71 35.11
N THR A 422 4.29 3.48 34.91
CA THR A 422 5.66 3.00 35.09
C THR A 422 5.93 2.66 36.56
N GLN A 423 5.44 3.46 37.47
CA GLN A 423 5.58 3.22 38.91
C GLN A 423 4.85 1.93 39.33
N ARG A 424 3.64 1.68 38.85
CA ARG A 424 2.89 0.46 39.12
C ARG A 424 3.62 -0.80 38.64
N LEU A 425 4.27 -0.74 37.47
CA LEU A 425 5.09 -1.85 36.93
C LEU A 425 6.33 -2.10 37.81
N ARG A 426 6.98 -1.05 38.31
CA ARG A 426 8.15 -1.17 39.22
C ARG A 426 7.75 -1.80 40.55
N GLU A 427 6.63 -1.39 41.12
CA GLU A 427 6.09 -1.97 42.35
C GLU A 427 5.77 -3.45 42.19
N ALA A 428 5.06 -3.79 41.11
CA ALA A 428 4.75 -5.18 40.78
C ALA A 428 6.02 -6.04 40.62
N ARG A 429 7.04 -5.46 39.98
CA ARG A 429 8.33 -6.14 39.83
C ARG A 429 8.99 -6.40 41.17
N ALA A 430 8.98 -5.43 42.08
CA ALA A 430 9.54 -5.57 43.42
C ALA A 430 8.74 -6.58 44.28
N GLU A 431 7.41 -6.60 44.15
CA GLU A 431 6.52 -7.55 44.85
C GLU A 431 6.67 -9.00 44.37
N LEU A 432 6.91 -9.20 43.08
CA LEU A 432 6.88 -10.54 42.46
C LEU A 432 8.26 -11.15 42.22
N TRP A 433 9.30 -10.32 42.12
CA TRP A 433 10.66 -10.78 41.90
C TRP A 433 11.68 -10.29 42.96
N GLY A 434 11.19 -9.51 43.92
CA GLY A 434 11.80 -9.02 45.16
C GLY A 434 13.19 -9.07 45.46
#